data_899c4389482914447bd3d8af65d6759e
#
_entry.id   899c4389482914447bd3d8af65d6759e
#
_cell.length_a   1.000
_cell.length_b   1.000
_cell.length_c   1.000
_cell.angle_alpha   90.00
_cell.angle_beta   90.00
_cell.angle_gamma   90.00
#
_symmetry.space_group_name_H-M   'P 1'
#
loop_
_entity.id
_entity.type
_entity.pdbx_description
1 polymer ?
#
loop_
_entity_poly.entity_id
_entity_poly.type
_entity_poly.pdbx_seq_one_letter_code
_entity_poly.pdbx_strand_id
1 'polypeptide(L)'
;MFNIQEELKNLPDSPGVYQMKNAFGEIIYVGKAKNLKKRVRQYFQSKAHIPKIQAMIKNIYEFEYIITDNEVEALILEANYIKKYRPKYNTLLRDDKQYPYIKISVQEKYPRIYKVREVKKDGAKYFGPYPSAYAVNDIIDIIGNLYKLRKCSLKLDGTKKCKRPCIYYHIDRCTAPCSGNVGIKEYGEEVSKAAAFLTGSEDIIKSLNEKMIEASENMEYEEAAKYRDQIKALEVISEKQKVVSQAGIDQDVIGSAIGIEEACIQIFFIRNGKIIGSEHYLLTNIENETKEQIISSFLTQFYTGTVYVPKEIYIETDIEDMEVFEKLLSQKRGNKVTLKVPVKGEKSMLIKMTKKNALEILEKGSLRIKKNIDESMEALEELKNILNLDEAPERIEAYDISNIQGVESVGSMVVFEKGIPSKSNYRRFRIKTVEGPNDYKSMEEILERRINRGLGDGKQGFNKMPDLILIDGGKGQTNIAEEV
;
A
#
# COMPACT_ATOMS: atom_id res chain seq x y z
N MET A 1 19.02 18.62 30.38
CA MET A 1 18.54 17.21 30.46
C MET A 1 17.02 17.29 30.53
N PHE A 2 16.30 16.60 29.63
CA PHE A 2 14.83 16.64 29.58
C PHE A 2 14.24 16.05 30.88
N ASN A 3 13.42 16.83 31.59
CA ASN A 3 12.79 16.39 32.82
C ASN A 3 11.32 16.03 32.54
N ILE A 4 11.06 14.73 32.32
CA ILE A 4 9.72 14.21 32.03
C ILE A 4 8.69 14.67 33.07
N GLN A 5 9.02 14.66 34.37
CA GLN A 5 8.08 14.99 35.44
C GLN A 5 7.68 16.48 35.42
N GLU A 6 8.57 17.35 35.01
CA GLU A 6 8.32 18.81 34.90
C GLU A 6 7.49 19.07 33.64
N GLU A 7 7.85 18.49 32.51
CA GLU A 7 7.14 18.67 31.26
C GLU A 7 5.70 18.09 31.29
N LEU A 8 5.47 17.01 32.05
CA LEU A 8 4.12 16.49 32.28
C LEU A 8 3.21 17.49 33.01
N LYS A 9 3.75 18.43 33.80
CA LYS A 9 2.96 19.47 34.45
C LYS A 9 2.53 20.57 33.49
N ASN A 10 3.36 20.84 32.49
CA ASN A 10 3.18 21.92 31.53
C ASN A 10 2.29 21.55 30.33
N LEU A 11 1.86 20.27 30.23
CA LEU A 11 1.00 19.82 29.15
C LEU A 11 -0.34 20.56 29.11
N PRO A 12 -0.79 21.01 27.94
CA PRO A 12 -2.06 21.68 27.75
C PRO A 12 -3.26 20.73 27.82
N ASP A 13 -4.39 21.30 28.26
CA ASP A 13 -5.70 20.61 28.27
C ASP A 13 -6.42 20.76 26.89
N SER A 14 -5.69 20.54 25.81
CA SER A 14 -6.14 20.73 24.41
C SER A 14 -5.98 19.45 23.61
N PRO A 15 -6.72 19.29 22.48
CA PRO A 15 -6.48 18.20 21.55
C PRO A 15 -5.13 18.37 20.86
N GLY A 16 -4.53 17.27 20.44
CA GLY A 16 -3.26 17.31 19.73
C GLY A 16 -2.63 15.94 19.50
N VAL A 17 -1.41 15.99 18.99
CA VAL A 17 -0.57 14.81 18.72
C VAL A 17 0.70 14.90 19.56
N TYR A 18 1.11 13.78 20.15
CA TYR A 18 2.36 13.65 20.89
C TYR A 18 3.27 12.62 20.23
N GLN A 19 4.57 12.84 20.36
CA GLN A 19 5.63 12.00 19.80
C GLN A 19 6.58 11.62 20.94
N MET A 20 6.77 10.31 21.12
CA MET A 20 7.73 9.80 22.11
C MET A 20 9.05 9.49 21.41
N LYS A 21 10.16 9.93 21.97
CA LYS A 21 11.49 9.74 21.39
C LYS A 21 12.39 8.94 22.34
N ASN A 22 13.31 8.19 21.77
CA ASN A 22 14.35 7.49 22.52
C ASN A 22 15.58 8.40 22.79
N ALA A 23 16.58 7.86 23.48
CA ALA A 23 17.82 8.58 23.79
C ALA A 23 18.64 9.01 22.56
N PHE A 24 18.34 8.50 21.37
CA PHE A 24 18.96 8.88 20.11
C PHE A 24 18.17 9.93 19.34
N GLY A 25 17.06 10.43 19.90
CA GLY A 25 16.15 11.38 19.23
C GLY A 25 15.23 10.75 18.19
N GLU A 26 15.17 9.42 18.08
CA GLU A 26 14.30 8.74 17.13
C GLU A 26 12.88 8.68 17.70
N ILE A 27 11.89 8.96 16.85
CA ILE A 27 10.47 8.86 17.21
C ILE A 27 10.08 7.37 17.25
N ILE A 28 9.79 6.88 18.46
CA ILE A 28 9.43 5.48 18.71
C ILE A 28 7.93 5.24 18.81
N TYR A 29 7.14 6.30 19.07
CA TYR A 29 5.69 6.23 19.12
C TYR A 29 5.07 7.60 18.79
N VAL A 30 3.93 7.58 18.12
CA VAL A 30 3.09 8.74 17.83
C VAL A 30 1.67 8.41 18.29
N GLY A 31 1.00 9.34 18.96
CA GLY A 31 -0.39 9.17 19.36
C GLY A 31 -1.15 10.48 19.39
N LYS A 32 -2.46 10.40 19.15
CA LYS A 32 -3.38 11.53 19.30
C LYS A 32 -4.01 11.58 20.69
N ALA A 33 -4.51 12.73 21.05
CA ALA A 33 -5.25 12.92 22.27
C ALA A 33 -6.37 13.96 22.09
N LYS A 34 -7.53 13.70 22.71
CA LYS A 34 -8.57 14.72 22.95
C LYS A 34 -8.11 15.75 23.97
N ASN A 35 -7.27 15.29 24.91
CA ASN A 35 -6.65 16.08 25.94
C ASN A 35 -5.22 15.54 26.16
N LEU A 36 -4.25 16.30 25.68
CA LEU A 36 -2.83 15.93 25.74
C LEU A 36 -2.37 15.65 27.18
N LYS A 37 -2.74 16.52 28.13
CA LYS A 37 -2.34 16.38 29.53
C LYS A 37 -2.83 15.07 30.16
N LYS A 38 -4.10 14.73 29.95
CA LYS A 38 -4.67 13.48 30.48
C LYS A 38 -4.04 12.27 29.83
N ARG A 39 -3.95 12.26 28.51
CA ARG A 39 -3.48 11.10 27.72
C ARG A 39 -2.00 10.80 27.94
N VAL A 40 -1.12 11.81 27.88
CA VAL A 40 0.32 11.60 28.04
C VAL A 40 0.65 11.18 29.48
N ARG A 41 0.00 11.80 30.50
CA ARG A 41 0.19 11.42 31.89
C ARG A 41 -0.17 9.96 32.18
N GLN A 42 -1.19 9.41 31.53
CA GLN A 42 -1.59 8.01 31.71
C GLN A 42 -0.46 7.02 31.47
N TYR A 43 0.44 7.28 30.53
CA TYR A 43 1.60 6.41 30.29
C TYR A 43 2.57 6.35 31.48
N PHE A 44 2.77 7.44 32.18
CA PHE A 44 3.76 7.55 33.25
C PHE A 44 3.17 7.32 34.66
N GLN A 45 1.86 7.42 34.82
CA GLN A 45 1.19 7.29 36.11
C GLN A 45 0.54 5.91 36.34
N SER A 46 0.12 5.24 35.27
CA SER A 46 -0.48 3.91 35.38
C SER A 46 0.59 2.84 35.60
N LYS A 47 0.32 1.91 36.51
CA LYS A 47 1.18 0.71 36.75
C LYS A 47 0.74 -0.50 35.92
N ALA A 48 -0.46 -0.48 35.36
CA ALA A 48 -1.04 -1.60 34.62
C ALA A 48 -0.97 -1.33 33.11
N HIS A 49 0.20 -1.51 32.53
CA HIS A 49 0.39 -1.46 31.08
C HIS A 49 0.66 -2.83 30.49
N ILE A 50 0.19 -3.04 29.28
CA ILE A 50 0.55 -4.21 28.47
C ILE A 50 2.07 -4.22 28.17
N PRO A 51 2.69 -5.40 27.96
CA PRO A 51 4.14 -5.53 27.81
C PRO A 51 4.75 -4.60 26.77
N LYS A 52 4.09 -4.40 25.63
CA LYS A 52 4.49 -3.49 24.57
C LYS A 52 4.62 -2.03 25.05
N ILE A 53 3.61 -1.55 25.78
CA ILE A 53 3.61 -0.19 26.33
C ILE A 53 4.66 -0.06 27.43
N GLN A 54 4.85 -1.08 28.27
CA GLN A 54 5.93 -1.09 29.28
C GLN A 54 7.30 -0.98 28.62
N ALA A 55 7.55 -1.75 27.55
CA ALA A 55 8.78 -1.69 26.78
C ALA A 55 8.97 -0.32 26.13
N MET A 56 7.90 0.28 25.59
CA MET A 56 7.92 1.64 25.05
C MET A 56 8.32 2.65 26.12
N ILE A 57 7.64 2.64 27.27
CA ILE A 57 7.88 3.61 28.35
C ILE A 57 9.33 3.56 28.85
N LYS A 58 9.93 2.37 28.95
CA LYS A 58 11.36 2.20 29.32
C LYS A 58 12.32 2.84 28.33
N ASN A 59 11.92 2.96 27.08
CA ASN A 59 12.73 3.53 26.02
C ASN A 59 12.43 5.02 25.74
N ILE A 60 11.46 5.64 26.42
CA ILE A 60 11.17 7.05 26.27
C ILE A 60 12.25 7.86 27.00
N TYR A 61 12.93 8.71 26.26
CA TYR A 61 13.87 9.69 26.81
C TYR A 61 13.27 11.08 26.87
N GLU A 62 12.52 11.48 25.84
CA GLU A 62 11.81 12.75 25.75
C GLU A 62 10.50 12.60 24.98
N PHE A 63 9.62 13.58 25.11
CA PHE A 63 8.43 13.67 24.26
C PHE A 63 8.20 15.10 23.78
N GLU A 64 7.60 15.22 22.62
CA GLU A 64 7.12 16.48 22.04
C GLU A 64 5.63 16.38 21.79
N TYR A 65 4.96 17.52 21.68
CA TYR A 65 3.55 17.58 21.34
C TYR A 65 3.23 18.77 20.43
N ILE A 66 2.16 18.63 19.68
CA ILE A 66 1.61 19.66 18.80
C ILE A 66 0.13 19.81 19.16
N ILE A 67 -0.29 21.02 19.48
CA ILE A 67 -1.70 21.34 19.72
C ILE A 67 -2.40 21.46 18.37
N THR A 68 -3.63 20.95 18.29
CA THR A 68 -4.50 21.06 17.13
C THR A 68 -5.80 21.76 17.53
N ASP A 69 -6.49 22.35 16.55
CA ASP A 69 -7.75 23.05 16.82
C ASP A 69 -8.89 22.07 17.18
N ASN A 70 -8.81 20.82 16.69
CA ASN A 70 -9.83 19.80 16.93
C ASN A 70 -9.27 18.39 16.84
N GLU A 71 -10.08 17.39 17.23
CA GLU A 71 -9.73 15.97 17.23
C GLU A 71 -9.53 15.41 15.80
N VAL A 72 -10.20 15.97 14.80
CA VAL A 72 -10.06 15.54 13.39
C VAL A 72 -8.69 15.90 12.86
N GLU A 73 -8.20 17.11 13.18
CA GLU A 73 -6.84 17.50 12.82
C GLU A 73 -5.78 16.67 13.53
N ALA A 74 -6.00 16.37 14.82
CA ALA A 74 -5.13 15.46 15.55
C ALA A 74 -5.04 14.08 14.89
N LEU A 75 -6.17 13.54 14.45
CA LEU A 75 -6.23 12.24 13.74
C LEU A 75 -5.46 12.27 12.41
N ILE A 76 -5.62 13.32 11.63
CA ILE A 76 -4.89 13.49 10.34
C ILE A 76 -3.39 13.61 10.59
N LEU A 77 -2.99 14.42 11.57
CA LEU A 77 -1.59 14.67 11.88
C LEU A 77 -0.91 13.41 12.42
N GLU A 78 -1.58 12.65 13.29
CA GLU A 78 -1.13 11.34 13.78
C GLU A 78 -0.85 10.39 12.61
N ALA A 79 -1.83 10.22 11.68
CA ALA A 79 -1.69 9.36 10.51
C ALA A 79 -0.49 9.76 9.63
N ASN A 80 -0.31 11.07 9.39
CA ASN A 80 0.80 11.58 8.60
C ASN A 80 2.15 11.30 9.25
N TYR A 81 2.23 11.42 10.57
CA TYR A 81 3.47 11.17 11.32
C TYR A 81 3.77 9.68 11.42
N ILE A 82 2.78 8.81 11.64
CA ILE A 82 2.96 7.36 11.59
C ILE A 82 3.48 6.93 10.21
N LYS A 83 2.89 7.46 9.14
CA LYS A 83 3.34 7.19 7.76
C LYS A 83 4.77 7.67 7.49
N LYS A 84 5.10 8.88 7.96
CA LYS A 84 6.41 9.52 7.75
C LYS A 84 7.55 8.84 8.52
N TYR A 85 7.32 8.59 9.82
CA TYR A 85 8.37 8.15 10.73
C TYR A 85 8.39 6.64 10.96
N ARG A 86 7.28 5.93 10.67
CA ARG A 86 7.09 4.50 10.87
C ARG A 86 7.57 4.03 12.26
N PRO A 87 7.03 4.60 13.35
CA PRO A 87 7.56 4.39 14.69
C PRO A 87 7.46 2.92 15.11
N LYS A 88 8.46 2.44 15.85
CA LYS A 88 8.58 1.04 16.25
C LYS A 88 7.37 0.50 17.04
N TYR A 89 6.73 1.33 17.86
CA TYR A 89 5.64 0.90 18.74
C TYR A 89 4.24 1.21 18.20
N ASN A 90 4.11 1.84 17.04
CA ASN A 90 2.81 1.99 16.39
C ASN A 90 2.48 0.76 15.54
N THR A 91 1.18 0.45 15.46
CA THR A 91 0.68 -0.49 14.46
C THR A 91 0.85 0.12 13.08
N LEU A 92 1.53 -0.60 12.18
CA LEU A 92 1.92 -0.09 10.87
C LEU A 92 1.23 -0.86 9.75
N LEU A 93 0.68 -0.13 8.80
CA LEU A 93 0.25 -0.68 7.52
C LEU A 93 1.49 -1.03 6.68
N ARG A 94 1.64 -2.32 6.34
CA ARG A 94 2.84 -2.83 5.65
C ARG A 94 2.91 -2.40 4.19
N ASP A 95 1.76 -2.40 3.51
CA ASP A 95 1.63 -2.11 2.10
C ASP A 95 0.88 -0.79 1.86
N ASP A 96 1.57 0.23 1.36
CA ASP A 96 0.96 1.47 0.85
C ASP A 96 0.64 1.28 -0.65
N LYS A 97 -0.27 0.35 -0.97
CA LYS A 97 -0.66 0.06 -2.35
C LYS A 97 -1.46 1.23 -2.92
N GLN A 98 -0.95 1.83 -4.00
CA GLN A 98 -1.70 2.82 -4.77
C GLN A 98 -2.54 2.10 -5.84
N TYR A 99 -3.85 2.10 -5.62
CA TYR A 99 -4.80 1.47 -6.53
C TYR A 99 -5.02 2.27 -7.80
N PRO A 100 -5.21 1.60 -8.92
CA PRO A 100 -5.56 2.26 -10.16
C PRO A 100 -7.04 2.68 -10.16
N TYR A 101 -7.26 3.85 -10.77
CA TYR A 101 -8.57 4.42 -11.08
C TYR A 101 -8.71 4.61 -12.59
N ILE A 102 -9.93 4.57 -13.06
CA ILE A 102 -10.27 5.02 -14.41
C ILE A 102 -10.61 6.51 -14.32
N LYS A 103 -9.91 7.32 -15.10
CA LYS A 103 -10.18 8.75 -15.20
C LYS A 103 -10.80 9.09 -16.54
N ILE A 104 -11.89 9.87 -16.51
CA ILE A 104 -12.45 10.54 -17.70
C ILE A 104 -12.24 12.04 -17.52
N SER A 105 -11.49 12.67 -18.42
CA SER A 105 -11.13 14.10 -18.37
C SER A 105 -12.27 14.99 -18.89
N VAL A 106 -13.42 14.99 -18.20
CA VAL A 106 -14.64 15.71 -18.62
C VAL A 106 -14.46 17.23 -18.72
N GLN A 107 -13.40 17.80 -18.15
CA GLN A 107 -13.02 19.19 -18.26
C GLN A 107 -12.38 19.55 -19.61
N GLU A 108 -11.94 18.55 -20.40
CA GLU A 108 -11.40 18.76 -21.74
C GLU A 108 -12.55 18.86 -22.77
N LYS A 109 -12.40 19.64 -23.84
CA LYS A 109 -13.40 19.72 -24.93
C LYS A 109 -13.69 18.38 -25.58
N TYR A 110 -12.67 17.54 -25.69
CA TYR A 110 -12.75 16.16 -26.12
C TYR A 110 -12.17 15.27 -25.01
N PRO A 111 -12.98 14.83 -24.05
CA PRO A 111 -12.52 13.99 -22.95
C PRO A 111 -11.83 12.71 -23.43
N ARG A 112 -10.88 12.23 -22.63
CA ARG A 112 -10.22 10.93 -22.83
C ARG A 112 -10.41 10.02 -21.63
N ILE A 113 -10.34 8.72 -21.87
CA ILE A 113 -10.36 7.71 -20.84
C ILE A 113 -8.98 7.12 -20.66
N TYR A 114 -8.48 7.06 -19.42
CA TYR A 114 -7.17 6.49 -19.11
C TYR A 114 -7.01 6.13 -17.64
N LYS A 115 -6.02 5.28 -17.36
CA LYS A 115 -5.67 4.82 -16.02
C LYS A 115 -4.82 5.84 -15.28
N VAL A 116 -5.15 6.05 -13.99
CA VAL A 116 -4.35 6.84 -13.05
C VAL A 116 -4.25 6.10 -11.71
N ARG A 117 -3.25 6.42 -10.91
CA ARG A 117 -3.10 5.93 -9.53
C ARG A 117 -3.40 7.00 -8.50
N GLU A 118 -3.42 8.25 -8.91
CA GLU A 118 -3.69 9.39 -8.05
C GLU A 118 -4.96 10.09 -8.51
N VAL A 119 -5.85 10.39 -7.57
CA VAL A 119 -7.05 11.18 -7.83
C VAL A 119 -6.73 12.63 -7.45
N LYS A 120 -7.06 13.56 -8.36
CA LYS A 120 -6.83 15.00 -8.18
C LYS A 120 -8.15 15.76 -8.18
N LYS A 121 -8.19 16.89 -7.49
CA LYS A 121 -9.33 17.82 -7.54
C LYS A 121 -9.22 18.70 -8.80
N ASP A 122 -9.36 18.10 -9.97
CA ASP A 122 -9.17 18.77 -11.27
C ASP A 122 -10.44 18.80 -12.13
N GLY A 123 -11.61 18.49 -11.52
CA GLY A 123 -12.90 18.47 -12.21
C GLY A 123 -13.13 17.26 -13.13
N ALA A 124 -12.18 16.31 -13.21
CA ALA A 124 -12.37 15.07 -13.94
C ALA A 124 -13.25 14.08 -13.16
N LYS A 125 -13.83 13.11 -13.85
CA LYS A 125 -14.53 11.98 -13.20
C LYS A 125 -13.56 10.83 -12.97
N TYR A 126 -13.60 10.27 -11.77
CA TYR A 126 -12.76 9.13 -11.34
C TYR A 126 -13.65 7.98 -10.91
N PHE A 127 -13.33 6.77 -11.36
CA PHE A 127 -14.06 5.54 -11.06
C PHE A 127 -13.10 4.53 -10.45
N GLY A 128 -13.50 3.83 -9.42
CA GLY A 128 -12.68 2.89 -8.66
C GLY A 128 -12.76 3.09 -7.15
N PRO A 129 -11.79 2.63 -6.34
CA PRO A 129 -10.55 1.96 -6.77
C PRO A 129 -10.79 0.57 -7.36
N TYR A 130 -9.91 0.15 -8.28
CA TYR A 130 -9.93 -1.20 -8.83
C TYR A 130 -8.75 -2.03 -8.28
N PRO A 131 -8.93 -3.34 -8.05
CA PRO A 131 -7.91 -4.17 -7.43
C PRO A 131 -6.71 -4.45 -8.34
N SER A 132 -6.92 -4.42 -9.65
CA SER A 132 -5.90 -4.80 -10.63
C SER A 132 -5.73 -3.76 -11.72
N ALA A 133 -4.48 -3.41 -11.99
CA ALA A 133 -4.13 -2.57 -13.14
C ALA A 133 -4.45 -3.23 -14.49
N TYR A 134 -4.47 -4.55 -14.53
CA TYR A 134 -4.90 -5.36 -15.68
C TYR A 134 -6.39 -5.18 -15.93
N ALA A 135 -7.23 -5.41 -14.91
CA ALA A 135 -8.67 -5.23 -15.01
C ALA A 135 -9.06 -3.81 -15.46
N VAL A 136 -8.33 -2.79 -14.99
CA VAL A 136 -8.54 -1.40 -15.42
C VAL A 136 -8.22 -1.21 -16.90
N ASN A 137 -7.12 -1.78 -17.39
CA ASN A 137 -6.78 -1.68 -18.80
C ASN A 137 -7.84 -2.37 -19.69
N ASP A 138 -8.29 -3.57 -19.29
CA ASP A 138 -9.33 -4.31 -20.03
C ASP A 138 -10.64 -3.51 -20.08
N ILE A 139 -11.07 -2.92 -18.95
CA ILE A 139 -12.25 -2.08 -18.90
C ILE A 139 -12.10 -0.84 -19.79
N ILE A 140 -10.94 -0.16 -19.74
CA ILE A 140 -10.64 1.00 -20.60
C ILE A 140 -10.65 0.60 -22.07
N ASP A 141 -10.16 -0.58 -22.41
CA ASP A 141 -10.13 -1.07 -23.79
C ASP A 141 -11.53 -1.37 -24.30
N ILE A 142 -12.35 -2.03 -23.49
CA ILE A 142 -13.75 -2.33 -23.85
C ILE A 142 -14.56 -1.06 -24.01
N ILE A 143 -14.53 -0.17 -23.01
CA ILE A 143 -15.29 1.10 -23.05
C ILE A 143 -14.78 2.01 -24.17
N GLY A 144 -13.44 2.12 -24.29
CA GLY A 144 -12.83 2.92 -25.33
C GLY A 144 -13.19 2.46 -26.75
N ASN A 145 -13.33 1.15 -26.95
CA ASN A 145 -13.73 0.58 -28.25
C ASN A 145 -15.25 0.72 -28.48
N LEU A 146 -16.07 0.48 -27.44
CA LEU A 146 -17.53 0.56 -27.52
C LEU A 146 -18.03 1.97 -27.87
N TYR A 147 -17.47 2.98 -27.20
CA TYR A 147 -17.83 4.39 -27.39
C TYR A 147 -16.84 5.16 -28.26
N LYS A 148 -15.88 4.47 -28.90
CA LYS A 148 -14.85 5.02 -29.78
C LYS A 148 -14.12 6.24 -29.20
N LEU A 149 -13.83 6.20 -27.88
CA LEU A 149 -13.21 7.29 -27.15
C LEU A 149 -11.71 7.34 -27.39
N ARG A 150 -11.17 8.55 -27.48
CA ARG A 150 -9.73 8.73 -27.63
C ARG A 150 -8.97 8.31 -26.39
N LYS A 151 -7.82 7.65 -26.58
CA LYS A 151 -6.87 7.27 -25.54
C LYS A 151 -5.59 8.13 -25.57
N CYS A 152 -5.38 8.89 -26.66
CA CYS A 152 -4.18 9.68 -26.88
C CYS A 152 -4.08 10.86 -25.89
N SER A 153 -2.82 11.31 -25.65
CA SER A 153 -2.52 12.43 -24.75
C SER A 153 -2.51 13.80 -25.44
N LEU A 154 -2.91 13.88 -26.70
CA LEU A 154 -2.95 15.13 -27.45
C LEU A 154 -3.87 16.15 -26.76
N LYS A 155 -3.41 17.39 -26.63
CA LYS A 155 -4.27 18.49 -26.19
C LYS A 155 -5.13 18.95 -27.35
N LEU A 156 -6.43 18.73 -27.26
CA LEU A 156 -7.42 19.08 -28.29
C LEU A 156 -8.26 20.25 -27.78
N ASP A 157 -7.82 21.45 -28.06
CA ASP A 157 -8.50 22.72 -27.75
C ASP A 157 -9.53 23.14 -28.80
N GLY A 158 -9.59 22.41 -29.92
CA GLY A 158 -10.46 22.69 -31.06
C GLY A 158 -9.87 23.66 -32.05
N THR A 159 -8.68 24.21 -31.82
CA THR A 159 -8.04 25.19 -32.72
C THR A 159 -7.10 24.55 -33.75
N LYS A 160 -6.41 23.48 -33.35
CA LYS A 160 -5.47 22.74 -34.21
C LYS A 160 -6.07 21.39 -34.61
N LYS A 161 -6.17 21.15 -35.93
CA LYS A 161 -6.57 19.86 -36.49
C LYS A 161 -5.36 19.08 -36.96
N CYS A 162 -5.31 17.80 -36.68
CA CYS A 162 -4.32 16.91 -37.27
C CYS A 162 -4.65 16.66 -38.73
N LYS A 163 -3.65 16.77 -39.60
CA LYS A 163 -3.84 16.55 -41.06
C LYS A 163 -4.28 15.10 -41.38
N ARG A 164 -3.84 14.14 -40.58
CA ARG A 164 -4.20 12.71 -40.73
C ARG A 164 -4.54 12.11 -39.37
N PRO A 165 -5.64 11.34 -39.27
CA PRO A 165 -5.96 10.58 -38.05
C PRO A 165 -4.95 9.46 -37.87
N CYS A 166 -4.82 8.99 -36.60
CA CYS A 166 -3.94 7.87 -36.26
C CYS A 166 -4.60 6.52 -36.57
N ILE A 167 -3.85 5.43 -36.39
CA ILE A 167 -4.29 4.06 -36.67
C ILE A 167 -5.62 3.71 -35.97
N TYR A 168 -5.87 4.23 -34.77
CA TYR A 168 -7.11 3.93 -34.02
C TYR A 168 -8.39 4.38 -34.74
N TYR A 169 -8.32 5.38 -35.59
CA TYR A 169 -9.44 5.75 -36.45
C TYR A 169 -9.65 4.72 -37.58
N HIS A 170 -8.58 4.30 -38.22
CA HIS A 170 -8.65 3.35 -39.33
C HIS A 170 -9.08 1.95 -38.91
N ILE A 171 -8.88 1.58 -37.64
CA ILE A 171 -9.33 0.30 -37.06
C ILE A 171 -10.64 0.45 -36.25
N ASP A 172 -11.39 1.56 -36.49
CA ASP A 172 -12.69 1.86 -35.90
C ASP A 172 -12.73 1.88 -34.35
N ARG A 173 -11.61 2.29 -33.71
CA ARG A 173 -11.49 2.40 -32.24
C ARG A 173 -11.48 3.84 -31.73
N CYS A 174 -11.64 4.83 -32.60
CA CYS A 174 -11.68 6.26 -32.23
C CYS A 174 -12.38 7.05 -33.33
N THR A 175 -13.24 7.99 -32.98
CA THR A 175 -13.94 8.89 -33.90
C THR A 175 -13.04 10.00 -34.50
N ALA A 176 -11.74 10.01 -34.19
CA ALA A 176 -10.73 11.00 -34.60
C ALA A 176 -11.15 12.47 -34.37
N PRO A 177 -11.46 12.86 -33.12
CA PRO A 177 -11.76 14.26 -32.81
C PRO A 177 -10.57 15.21 -33.14
N CYS A 178 -9.36 14.67 -33.19
CA CYS A 178 -8.16 15.41 -33.54
C CYS A 178 -8.15 15.92 -35.00
N SER A 179 -8.86 15.25 -35.89
CA SER A 179 -9.00 15.65 -37.32
C SER A 179 -10.30 16.39 -37.58
N GLY A 180 -11.16 16.54 -36.57
CA GLY A 180 -12.46 17.21 -36.70
C GLY A 180 -13.55 16.36 -37.31
N ASN A 181 -13.40 15.02 -37.29
CA ASN A 181 -14.37 14.08 -37.85
C ASN A 181 -15.66 13.94 -37.00
N VAL A 182 -15.63 14.42 -35.76
CA VAL A 182 -16.78 14.39 -34.84
C VAL A 182 -16.92 15.74 -34.13
N GLY A 183 -18.17 16.16 -33.89
CA GLY A 183 -18.51 17.38 -33.17
C GLY A 183 -18.30 17.22 -31.63
N ILE A 184 -18.09 18.36 -30.95
CA ILE A 184 -17.90 18.35 -29.48
C ILE A 184 -19.12 17.77 -28.76
N LYS A 185 -20.34 18.13 -29.23
CA LYS A 185 -21.61 17.69 -28.63
C LYS A 185 -21.80 16.18 -28.79
N GLU A 186 -21.68 15.68 -30.01
CA GLU A 186 -21.80 14.27 -30.35
C GLU A 186 -20.77 13.41 -29.57
N TYR A 187 -19.49 13.85 -29.55
CA TYR A 187 -18.46 13.18 -28.76
C TYR A 187 -18.76 13.20 -27.26
N GLY A 188 -19.31 14.32 -26.74
CA GLY A 188 -19.71 14.45 -25.34
C GLY A 188 -20.85 13.52 -24.94
N GLU A 189 -21.76 13.20 -25.85
CA GLU A 189 -22.83 12.20 -25.60
C GLU A 189 -22.26 10.80 -25.40
N GLU A 190 -21.30 10.39 -26.24
CA GLU A 190 -20.62 9.09 -26.07
C GLU A 190 -19.79 9.02 -24.77
N VAL A 191 -19.15 10.12 -24.39
CA VAL A 191 -18.46 10.22 -23.08
C VAL A 191 -19.43 10.09 -21.93
N SER A 192 -20.62 10.66 -22.03
CA SER A 192 -21.67 10.57 -21.00
C SER A 192 -22.19 9.15 -20.84
N LYS A 193 -22.39 8.43 -21.94
CA LYS A 193 -22.77 7.01 -21.95
C LYS A 193 -21.68 6.14 -21.29
N ALA A 194 -20.41 6.39 -21.63
CA ALA A 194 -19.27 5.71 -21.03
C ALA A 194 -19.19 5.95 -19.50
N ALA A 195 -19.44 7.18 -19.06
CA ALA A 195 -19.47 7.51 -17.64
C ALA A 195 -20.68 6.85 -16.92
N ALA A 196 -21.84 6.81 -17.55
CA ALA A 196 -23.03 6.13 -17.03
C ALA A 196 -22.78 4.62 -16.86
N PHE A 197 -22.13 3.99 -17.82
CA PHE A 197 -21.70 2.60 -17.70
C PHE A 197 -20.80 2.36 -16.48
N LEU A 198 -19.76 3.17 -16.31
CA LEU A 198 -18.83 3.05 -15.18
C LEU A 198 -19.49 3.28 -13.81
N THR A 199 -20.59 4.01 -13.77
CA THR A 199 -21.42 4.16 -12.56
C THR A 199 -22.43 3.03 -12.37
N GLY A 200 -22.56 2.12 -13.35
CA GLY A 200 -23.54 1.03 -13.31
C GLY A 200 -24.99 1.48 -13.42
N SER A 201 -25.24 2.71 -13.90
CA SER A 201 -26.57 3.31 -14.01
C SER A 201 -27.32 2.92 -15.29
N GLU A 202 -26.67 2.23 -16.20
CA GLU A 202 -27.25 1.79 -17.47
C GLU A 202 -27.10 0.28 -17.65
N ASP A 203 -28.16 -0.40 -18.03
CA ASP A 203 -28.11 -1.82 -18.41
C ASP A 203 -27.70 -1.96 -19.88
N ILE A 204 -26.39 -1.71 -20.11
CA ILE A 204 -25.83 -1.72 -21.45
C ILE A 204 -25.91 -3.10 -22.11
N ILE A 205 -25.85 -4.18 -21.32
CA ILE A 205 -26.01 -5.54 -21.86
C ILE A 205 -27.38 -5.65 -22.50
N LYS A 206 -28.43 -5.08 -21.88
CA LYS A 206 -29.76 -5.09 -22.45
C LYS A 206 -29.82 -4.28 -23.75
N SER A 207 -29.28 -3.08 -23.77
CA SER A 207 -29.24 -2.23 -24.96
C SER A 207 -28.43 -2.85 -26.11
N LEU A 208 -27.31 -3.54 -25.80
CA LEU A 208 -26.52 -4.26 -26.80
C LEU A 208 -27.23 -5.51 -27.32
N ASN A 209 -27.99 -6.21 -26.47
CA ASN A 209 -28.83 -7.34 -26.91
C ASN A 209 -29.93 -6.87 -27.87
N GLU A 210 -30.59 -5.76 -27.57
CA GLU A 210 -31.59 -5.18 -28.47
C GLU A 210 -30.98 -4.83 -29.83
N LYS A 211 -29.82 -4.18 -29.86
CA LYS A 211 -29.07 -3.87 -31.11
C LYS A 211 -28.58 -5.12 -31.85
N MET A 212 -28.16 -6.14 -31.13
CA MET A 212 -27.75 -7.42 -31.72
C MET A 212 -28.91 -8.10 -32.43
N ILE A 213 -30.09 -8.07 -31.82
CA ILE A 213 -31.30 -8.66 -32.40
C ILE A 213 -31.71 -7.85 -33.64
N GLU A 214 -31.77 -6.52 -33.54
CA GLU A 214 -32.10 -5.61 -34.65
C GLU A 214 -31.16 -5.80 -35.86
N ALA A 215 -29.83 -5.86 -35.63
CA ALA A 215 -28.85 -6.13 -36.67
C ALA A 215 -29.02 -7.52 -37.30
N SER A 216 -29.39 -8.52 -36.47
CA SER A 216 -29.68 -9.87 -36.97
C SER A 216 -30.95 -9.93 -37.82
N GLU A 217 -32.00 -9.21 -37.44
CA GLU A 217 -33.24 -9.10 -38.21
C GLU A 217 -33.02 -8.39 -39.55
N ASN A 218 -32.13 -7.41 -39.57
CA ASN A 218 -31.74 -6.68 -40.79
C ASN A 218 -30.72 -7.47 -41.65
N MET A 219 -30.38 -8.72 -41.28
CA MET A 219 -29.37 -9.56 -41.96
C MET A 219 -27.94 -8.97 -41.92
N GLU A 220 -27.64 -8.03 -41.01
CA GLU A 220 -26.33 -7.44 -40.78
C GLU A 220 -25.51 -8.31 -39.83
N TYR A 221 -25.20 -9.53 -40.24
CA TYR A 221 -24.61 -10.56 -39.37
C TYR A 221 -23.23 -10.19 -38.82
N GLU A 222 -22.44 -9.41 -39.54
CA GLU A 222 -21.13 -8.95 -39.06
C GLU A 222 -21.30 -7.93 -37.90
N GLU A 223 -22.31 -7.08 -37.95
CA GLU A 223 -22.64 -6.16 -36.87
C GLU A 223 -23.24 -6.89 -35.67
N ALA A 224 -24.15 -7.83 -35.90
CA ALA A 224 -24.69 -8.67 -34.86
C ALA A 224 -23.58 -9.46 -34.12
N ALA A 225 -22.58 -9.99 -34.84
CA ALA A 225 -21.42 -10.64 -34.26
C ALA A 225 -20.56 -9.71 -33.40
N LYS A 226 -20.36 -8.46 -33.82
CA LYS A 226 -19.65 -7.44 -33.00
C LYS A 226 -20.39 -7.17 -31.69
N TYR A 227 -21.73 -6.99 -31.73
CA TYR A 227 -22.51 -6.79 -30.50
C TYR A 227 -22.46 -8.00 -29.57
N ARG A 228 -22.55 -9.22 -30.13
CA ARG A 228 -22.39 -10.47 -29.35
C ARG A 228 -21.05 -10.53 -28.64
N ASP A 229 -19.96 -10.19 -29.32
CA ASP A 229 -18.61 -10.24 -28.76
C ASP A 229 -18.41 -9.14 -27.70
N GLN A 230 -19.04 -7.98 -27.87
CA GLN A 230 -19.09 -6.93 -26.86
C GLN A 230 -19.87 -7.37 -25.61
N ILE A 231 -21.03 -8.03 -25.80
CA ILE A 231 -21.84 -8.57 -24.70
C ILE A 231 -21.02 -9.59 -23.92
N LYS A 232 -20.37 -10.56 -24.59
CA LYS A 232 -19.51 -11.54 -23.93
C LYS A 232 -18.37 -10.90 -23.13
N ALA A 233 -17.73 -9.88 -23.66
CA ALA A 233 -16.68 -9.16 -22.97
C ALA A 233 -17.21 -8.43 -21.71
N LEU A 234 -18.40 -7.87 -21.76
CA LEU A 234 -19.07 -7.22 -20.64
C LEU A 234 -19.58 -8.22 -19.60
N GLU A 235 -20.08 -9.39 -20.04
CA GLU A 235 -20.49 -10.48 -19.15
C GLU A 235 -19.32 -11.00 -18.33
N VAL A 236 -18.15 -11.19 -18.91
CA VAL A 236 -16.93 -11.59 -18.19
C VAL A 236 -16.56 -10.56 -17.10
N ILE A 237 -16.80 -9.26 -17.31
CA ILE A 237 -16.62 -8.23 -16.29
C ILE A 237 -17.74 -8.31 -15.25
N SER A 238 -18.98 -8.54 -15.69
CA SER A 238 -20.17 -8.58 -14.81
C SER A 238 -20.24 -9.85 -13.97
N GLU A 239 -19.85 -11.02 -14.50
CA GLU A 239 -19.80 -12.30 -13.75
C GLU A 239 -18.84 -12.26 -12.57
N LYS A 240 -17.75 -11.49 -12.69
CA LYS A 240 -16.84 -11.23 -11.58
C LYS A 240 -17.42 -10.27 -10.53
N GLN A 241 -18.57 -9.63 -10.81
CA GLN A 241 -19.22 -8.68 -9.93
C GLN A 241 -20.48 -9.29 -9.33
N LYS A 242 -20.35 -9.90 -8.15
CA LYS A 242 -21.50 -10.41 -7.39
C LYS A 242 -22.39 -9.24 -6.98
N VAL A 243 -23.67 -9.24 -7.39
CA VAL A 243 -24.67 -8.27 -6.89
C VAL A 243 -24.95 -8.58 -5.41
N VAL A 244 -24.73 -7.61 -4.53
CA VAL A 244 -24.71 -7.84 -3.08
C VAL A 244 -25.62 -6.88 -2.31
N SER A 245 -26.16 -5.84 -2.94
CA SER A 245 -27.06 -4.91 -2.27
C SER A 245 -27.94 -4.16 -3.27
N GLN A 246 -28.92 -3.39 -2.74
CA GLN A 246 -29.77 -2.53 -3.56
C GLN A 246 -28.95 -1.56 -4.42
N ALA A 247 -29.34 -1.39 -5.68
CA ALA A 247 -28.68 -0.48 -6.61
C ALA A 247 -28.61 0.95 -6.05
N GLY A 248 -27.49 1.64 -6.30
CA GLY A 248 -27.32 3.07 -6.02
C GLY A 248 -26.54 3.42 -4.75
N ILE A 249 -26.07 2.46 -3.96
CA ILE A 249 -25.30 2.76 -2.72
C ILE A 249 -23.85 2.27 -2.85
N ASP A 250 -22.93 3.19 -2.64
CA ASP A 250 -21.51 2.90 -2.54
C ASP A 250 -21.12 2.57 -1.10
N GLN A 251 -20.46 1.43 -0.91
CA GLN A 251 -20.12 0.87 0.39
C GLN A 251 -18.73 0.27 0.38
N ASP A 252 -18.03 0.35 1.51
CA ASP A 252 -16.85 -0.45 1.79
C ASP A 252 -17.17 -1.38 2.97
N VAL A 253 -16.76 -2.65 2.87
CA VAL A 253 -17.00 -3.65 3.92
C VAL A 253 -15.65 -4.17 4.38
N ILE A 254 -15.37 -4.03 5.69
CA ILE A 254 -14.06 -4.25 6.28
C ILE A 254 -14.19 -5.33 7.36
N GLY A 255 -13.39 -6.38 7.23
CA GLY A 255 -13.26 -7.44 8.22
C GLY A 255 -11.80 -7.78 8.47
N SER A 256 -11.48 -8.32 9.63
CA SER A 256 -10.12 -8.64 10.04
C SER A 256 -9.95 -10.10 10.46
N ALA A 257 -8.71 -10.57 10.32
CA ALA A 257 -8.19 -11.75 11.00
C ALA A 257 -6.90 -11.35 11.73
N ILE A 258 -6.75 -11.78 12.98
CA ILE A 258 -5.64 -11.38 13.84
C ILE A 258 -4.82 -12.64 14.13
N GLY A 259 -3.53 -12.58 13.80
CA GLY A 259 -2.51 -13.58 14.15
C GLY A 259 -1.69 -13.14 15.35
N ILE A 260 -0.54 -13.76 15.55
CA ILE A 260 0.36 -13.46 16.68
C ILE A 260 1.15 -12.18 16.42
N GLU A 261 1.75 -12.04 15.26
CA GLU A 261 2.64 -10.91 14.90
C GLU A 261 2.01 -9.95 13.87
N GLU A 262 1.06 -10.45 13.07
CA GLU A 262 0.44 -9.71 11.98
C GLU A 262 -1.09 -9.85 12.03
N ALA A 263 -1.80 -8.81 11.59
CA ALA A 263 -3.22 -8.86 11.29
C ALA A 263 -3.46 -8.64 9.80
N CYS A 264 -4.43 -9.35 9.25
CA CYS A 264 -4.89 -9.14 7.89
C CYS A 264 -6.25 -8.43 7.94
N ILE A 265 -6.34 -7.27 7.29
CA ILE A 265 -7.61 -6.58 7.04
C ILE A 265 -8.01 -6.85 5.60
N GLN A 266 -9.21 -7.38 5.42
CA GLN A 266 -9.85 -7.54 4.11
C GLN A 266 -10.89 -6.45 3.91
N ILE A 267 -10.88 -5.79 2.76
CA ILE A 267 -11.87 -4.82 2.34
C ILE A 267 -12.54 -5.25 1.05
N PHE A 268 -13.87 -5.14 0.97
CA PHE A 268 -14.63 -5.25 -0.26
C PHE A 268 -15.14 -3.88 -0.68
N PHE A 269 -14.86 -3.51 -1.93
CA PHE A 269 -15.34 -2.28 -2.54
C PHE A 269 -16.65 -2.56 -3.27
N ILE A 270 -17.76 -2.03 -2.75
CA ILE A 270 -19.08 -2.15 -3.34
C ILE A 270 -19.45 -0.80 -3.94
N ARG A 271 -19.74 -0.79 -5.23
CA ARG A 271 -20.16 0.40 -5.96
C ARG A 271 -21.46 0.08 -6.71
N ASN A 272 -22.44 0.94 -6.55
CA ASN A 272 -23.80 0.74 -7.10
C ASN A 272 -24.37 -0.66 -6.79
N GLY A 273 -24.14 -1.17 -5.57
CA GLY A 273 -24.61 -2.49 -5.14
C GLY A 273 -23.82 -3.70 -5.65
N LYS A 274 -22.76 -3.50 -6.45
CA LYS A 274 -21.92 -4.58 -6.99
C LYS A 274 -20.53 -4.55 -6.35
N ILE A 275 -19.97 -5.72 -6.02
CA ILE A 275 -18.58 -5.82 -5.60
C ILE A 275 -17.69 -5.59 -6.82
N ILE A 276 -17.01 -4.45 -6.87
CA ILE A 276 -16.07 -4.11 -7.95
C ILE A 276 -14.65 -4.60 -7.68
N GLY A 277 -14.36 -4.97 -6.43
CA GLY A 277 -13.06 -5.47 -6.05
C GLY A 277 -12.95 -5.83 -4.58
N SER A 278 -11.88 -6.54 -4.26
CA SER A 278 -11.51 -6.89 -2.88
C SER A 278 -10.01 -6.76 -2.70
N GLU A 279 -9.60 -6.28 -1.53
CA GLU A 279 -8.19 -6.10 -1.20
C GLU A 279 -7.91 -6.50 0.21
N HIS A 280 -6.66 -6.89 0.43
CA HIS A 280 -6.17 -7.21 1.77
C HIS A 280 -4.94 -6.37 2.12
N TYR A 281 -4.82 -6.09 3.40
CA TYR A 281 -3.74 -5.31 3.98
C TYR A 281 -3.19 -6.03 5.19
N LEU A 282 -1.86 -6.08 5.31
CA LEU A 282 -1.19 -6.62 6.47
C LEU A 282 -0.78 -5.48 7.40
N LEU A 283 -1.10 -5.63 8.68
CA LEU A 283 -0.67 -4.75 9.76
C LEU A 283 0.33 -5.50 10.63
N THR A 284 1.41 -4.83 10.97
CA THR A 284 2.47 -5.33 11.86
C THR A 284 2.50 -4.53 13.16
N ASN A 285 3.27 -5.00 14.14
CA ASN A 285 3.37 -4.42 15.46
C ASN A 285 2.02 -4.40 16.20
N ILE A 286 1.27 -5.49 16.09
CA ILE A 286 -0.08 -5.63 16.67
C ILE A 286 -0.07 -6.30 18.06
N GLU A 287 1.09 -6.64 18.60
CA GLU A 287 1.19 -7.38 19.87
C GLU A 287 0.40 -6.68 20.96
N ASN A 288 -0.54 -7.42 21.55
CA ASN A 288 -1.46 -6.96 22.59
C ASN A 288 -2.42 -5.81 22.19
N GLU A 289 -2.56 -5.53 20.90
CA GLU A 289 -3.60 -4.61 20.42
C GLU A 289 -4.95 -5.32 20.37
N THR A 290 -6.01 -4.60 20.75
CA THR A 290 -7.38 -5.12 20.60
C THR A 290 -7.83 -5.04 19.14
N LYS A 291 -8.85 -5.78 18.80
CA LYS A 291 -9.45 -5.73 17.45
C LYS A 291 -9.90 -4.31 17.07
N GLU A 292 -10.49 -3.60 18.02
CA GLU A 292 -10.96 -2.23 17.87
C GLU A 292 -9.80 -1.30 17.52
N GLN A 293 -8.66 -1.44 18.19
CA GLN A 293 -7.44 -0.65 17.94
C GLN A 293 -6.83 -0.95 16.57
N ILE A 294 -6.80 -2.22 16.18
CA ILE A 294 -6.29 -2.65 14.86
C ILE A 294 -7.15 -2.06 13.74
N ILE A 295 -8.48 -2.13 13.85
CA ILE A 295 -9.41 -1.57 12.87
C ILE A 295 -9.29 -0.05 12.82
N SER A 296 -9.22 0.62 13.98
CA SER A 296 -9.01 2.07 14.07
C SER A 296 -7.71 2.51 13.39
N SER A 297 -6.62 1.80 13.65
CA SER A 297 -5.31 2.03 13.02
C SER A 297 -5.36 1.86 11.50
N PHE A 298 -6.06 0.84 11.02
CA PHE A 298 -6.28 0.64 9.59
C PHE A 298 -7.09 1.78 8.97
N LEU A 299 -8.25 2.13 9.54
CA LEU A 299 -9.10 3.21 9.04
C LEU A 299 -8.34 4.53 8.95
N THR A 300 -7.55 4.85 9.98
CA THR A 300 -6.72 6.05 10.04
C THR A 300 -5.72 6.09 8.88
N GLN A 301 -4.94 5.03 8.70
CA GLN A 301 -3.87 5.00 7.71
C GLN A 301 -4.42 4.86 6.28
N PHE A 302 -5.47 4.07 6.08
CA PHE A 302 -6.06 3.83 4.78
C PHE A 302 -6.82 5.06 4.26
N TYR A 303 -7.81 5.56 5.03
CA TYR A 303 -8.65 6.65 4.54
C TYR A 303 -7.98 8.02 4.55
N THR A 304 -6.92 8.23 5.32
CA THR A 304 -6.11 9.45 5.21
C THR A 304 -5.42 9.53 3.85
N GLY A 305 -4.93 8.40 3.33
CA GLY A 305 -4.30 8.30 2.02
C GLY A 305 -5.25 8.17 0.83
N THR A 306 -6.48 7.72 1.04
CA THR A 306 -7.47 7.44 -0.01
C THR A 306 -8.24 8.70 -0.37
N VAL A 307 -8.46 8.96 -1.67
CA VAL A 307 -9.21 10.13 -2.14
C VAL A 307 -10.71 9.88 -2.20
N TYR A 308 -11.09 8.66 -2.58
CA TYR A 308 -12.51 8.29 -2.67
C TYR A 308 -13.01 7.72 -1.35
N VAL A 309 -14.11 8.26 -0.84
CA VAL A 309 -14.80 7.79 0.37
C VAL A 309 -16.23 7.43 0.01
N PRO A 310 -16.70 6.18 0.28
CA PRO A 310 -18.07 5.77 0.02
C PRO A 310 -19.06 6.44 0.97
N LYS A 311 -20.35 6.27 0.71
CA LYS A 311 -21.42 6.79 1.58
C LYS A 311 -21.51 6.03 2.90
N GLU A 312 -21.28 4.72 2.87
CA GLU A 312 -21.37 3.84 4.03
C GLU A 312 -20.11 2.99 4.14
N ILE A 313 -19.61 2.80 5.35
CA ILE A 313 -18.52 1.90 5.66
C ILE A 313 -19.00 0.95 6.73
N TYR A 314 -18.92 -0.35 6.45
CA TYR A 314 -19.26 -1.41 7.38
C TYR A 314 -17.99 -2.00 7.98
N ILE A 315 -17.94 -2.02 9.31
CA ILE A 315 -16.83 -2.60 10.10
C ILE A 315 -17.37 -3.70 11.00
N GLU A 316 -16.52 -4.60 11.46
CA GLU A 316 -16.94 -5.76 12.24
C GLU A 316 -17.14 -5.51 13.73
N THR A 317 -16.61 -4.41 14.27
CA THR A 317 -16.72 -4.02 15.69
C THR A 317 -16.73 -2.51 15.82
N ASP A 318 -17.31 -2.01 16.91
CA ASP A 318 -17.26 -0.59 17.24
C ASP A 318 -15.84 -0.16 17.59
N ILE A 319 -15.52 1.09 17.30
CA ILE A 319 -14.23 1.72 17.61
C ILE A 319 -14.44 2.96 18.47
N GLU A 320 -13.48 3.27 19.35
CA GLU A 320 -13.60 4.36 20.33
C GLU A 320 -13.91 5.74 19.69
N ASP A 321 -13.35 6.01 18.49
CA ASP A 321 -13.45 7.31 17.82
C ASP A 321 -14.42 7.32 16.63
N MET A 322 -15.46 6.52 16.63
CA MET A 322 -16.37 6.34 15.50
C MET A 322 -16.93 7.66 14.96
N GLU A 323 -17.36 8.54 15.85
CA GLU A 323 -17.90 9.87 15.48
C GLU A 323 -16.83 10.78 14.85
N VAL A 324 -15.58 10.70 15.33
CA VAL A 324 -14.46 11.49 14.79
C VAL A 324 -14.13 11.03 13.37
N PHE A 325 -14.15 9.71 13.15
CA PHE A 325 -13.99 9.15 11.81
C PHE A 325 -15.13 9.54 10.87
N GLU A 326 -16.38 9.46 11.30
CA GLU A 326 -17.51 9.90 10.48
C GLU A 326 -17.41 11.38 10.08
N LYS A 327 -17.00 12.25 11.00
CA LYS A 327 -16.73 13.67 10.72
C LYS A 327 -15.62 13.87 9.72
N LEU A 328 -14.47 13.23 9.94
CA LEU A 328 -13.32 13.26 9.02
C LEU A 328 -13.71 12.84 7.61
N LEU A 329 -14.35 11.68 7.50
CA LEU A 329 -14.72 11.10 6.23
C LEU A 329 -15.82 11.90 5.51
N SER A 330 -16.75 12.49 6.26
CA SER A 330 -17.78 13.37 5.73
C SER A 330 -17.19 14.68 5.19
N GLN A 331 -16.25 15.29 5.89
CA GLN A 331 -15.50 16.45 5.41
C GLN A 331 -14.72 16.13 4.13
N LYS A 332 -14.05 14.98 4.10
CA LYS A 332 -13.27 14.53 2.94
C LYS A 332 -14.14 14.25 1.72
N ARG A 333 -15.30 13.64 1.91
CA ARG A 333 -16.27 13.34 0.86
C ARG A 333 -17.05 14.57 0.39
N GLY A 334 -17.22 15.57 1.26
CA GLY A 334 -18.13 16.71 1.04
C GLY A 334 -19.61 16.42 1.30
N ASN A 335 -19.95 15.22 1.76
CA ASN A 335 -21.29 14.76 2.10
C ASN A 335 -21.21 13.75 3.25
N LYS A 336 -22.34 13.51 3.95
CA LYS A 336 -22.41 12.60 5.09
C LYS A 336 -21.90 11.20 4.75
N VAL A 337 -21.00 10.69 5.60
CA VAL A 337 -20.52 9.30 5.61
C VAL A 337 -20.95 8.67 6.93
N THR A 338 -21.34 7.40 6.89
CA THR A 338 -21.72 6.65 8.10
C THR A 338 -20.87 5.39 8.23
N LEU A 339 -20.33 5.19 9.44
CA LEU A 339 -19.74 3.93 9.87
C LEU A 339 -20.78 3.10 10.60
N LYS A 340 -20.86 1.81 10.30
CA LYS A 340 -21.86 0.92 10.91
C LYS A 340 -21.29 -0.45 11.21
N VAL A 341 -21.73 -1.06 12.32
CA VAL A 341 -21.49 -2.45 12.66
C VAL A 341 -22.75 -3.26 12.39
N PRO A 342 -22.82 -4.02 11.28
CA PRO A 342 -24.05 -4.75 10.93
C PRO A 342 -24.17 -6.04 11.76
N VAL A 343 -25.26 -6.16 12.51
CA VAL A 343 -25.53 -7.32 13.37
C VAL A 343 -26.27 -8.44 12.65
N LYS A 344 -27.17 -8.08 11.69
CA LYS A 344 -28.05 -9.03 10.97
C LYS A 344 -28.15 -8.70 9.49
N GLY A 345 -28.63 -9.67 8.69
CA GLY A 345 -28.91 -9.51 7.27
C GLY A 345 -27.69 -9.61 6.36
N GLU A 346 -27.85 -9.22 5.09
CA GLU A 346 -26.83 -9.36 4.04
C GLU A 346 -25.49 -8.68 4.39
N LYS A 347 -25.54 -7.52 5.03
CA LYS A 347 -24.35 -6.76 5.42
C LYS A 347 -23.52 -7.48 6.48
N SER A 348 -24.16 -8.17 7.42
CA SER A 348 -23.48 -9.05 8.37
C SER A 348 -22.85 -10.27 7.69
N MET A 349 -23.50 -10.82 6.64
CA MET A 349 -22.92 -11.91 5.84
C MET A 349 -21.68 -11.45 5.06
N LEU A 350 -21.67 -10.22 4.56
CA LEU A 350 -20.50 -9.63 3.91
C LEU A 350 -19.33 -9.47 4.87
N ILE A 351 -19.57 -9.00 6.10
CA ILE A 351 -18.54 -8.95 7.15
C ILE A 351 -17.99 -10.36 7.43
N LYS A 352 -18.83 -11.38 7.54
CA LYS A 352 -18.37 -12.76 7.72
C LYS A 352 -17.51 -13.24 6.55
N MET A 353 -17.88 -12.86 5.33
CA MET A 353 -17.12 -13.22 4.13
C MET A 353 -15.76 -12.50 4.06
N THR A 354 -15.70 -11.21 4.43
CA THR A 354 -14.43 -10.48 4.50
C THR A 354 -13.51 -11.09 5.58
N LYS A 355 -14.05 -11.45 6.74
CA LYS A 355 -13.29 -12.12 7.82
C LYS A 355 -12.72 -13.46 7.38
N LYS A 356 -13.53 -14.28 6.70
CA LYS A 356 -13.08 -15.58 6.18
C LYS A 356 -11.92 -15.40 5.20
N ASN A 357 -12.04 -14.44 4.28
CA ASN A 357 -10.97 -14.14 3.32
C ASN A 357 -9.70 -13.62 4.00
N ALA A 358 -9.85 -12.75 5.01
CA ALA A 358 -8.73 -12.27 5.81
C ALA A 358 -7.99 -13.42 6.50
N LEU A 359 -8.72 -14.38 7.07
CA LEU A 359 -8.16 -15.55 7.73
C LEU A 359 -7.39 -16.45 6.75
N GLU A 360 -7.98 -16.76 5.59
CA GLU A 360 -7.31 -17.57 4.57
C GLU A 360 -5.99 -16.94 4.10
N ILE A 361 -5.94 -15.62 3.96
CA ILE A 361 -4.73 -14.91 3.56
C ILE A 361 -3.67 -14.98 4.65
N LEU A 362 -4.07 -14.77 5.90
CA LEU A 362 -3.17 -14.84 7.04
C LEU A 362 -2.58 -16.25 7.21
N GLU A 363 -3.40 -17.28 7.09
CA GLU A 363 -2.97 -18.68 7.17
C GLU A 363 -2.00 -19.05 6.02
N LYS A 364 -2.31 -18.67 4.78
CA LYS A 364 -1.42 -18.87 3.64
C LYS A 364 -0.10 -18.14 3.81
N GLY A 365 -0.12 -16.92 4.35
CA GLY A 365 1.07 -16.15 4.69
C GLY A 365 1.92 -16.86 5.73
N SER A 366 1.33 -17.32 6.81
CA SER A 366 2.00 -18.04 7.90
C SER A 366 2.62 -19.36 7.43
N LEU A 367 1.89 -20.14 6.61
CA LEU A 367 2.39 -21.37 6.01
C LEU A 367 3.59 -21.12 5.09
N ARG A 368 3.53 -20.06 4.28
CA ARG A 368 4.64 -19.66 3.40
C ARG A 368 5.88 -19.23 4.19
N ILE A 369 5.68 -18.48 5.28
CA ILE A 369 6.79 -18.08 6.17
C ILE A 369 7.41 -19.31 6.80
N LYS A 370 6.60 -20.22 7.34
CA LYS A 370 7.07 -21.48 7.93
C LYS A 370 7.86 -22.31 6.91
N LYS A 371 7.33 -22.51 5.73
CA LYS A 371 8.02 -23.23 4.65
C LYS A 371 9.36 -22.56 4.27
N ASN A 372 9.40 -21.24 4.15
CA ASN A 372 10.65 -20.52 3.88
C ASN A 372 11.67 -20.70 5.01
N ILE A 373 11.24 -20.74 6.27
CA ILE A 373 12.12 -20.99 7.42
C ILE A 373 12.66 -22.43 7.36
N ASP A 374 11.80 -23.42 7.13
CA ASP A 374 12.18 -24.82 7.02
C ASP A 374 13.19 -25.01 5.86
N GLU A 375 12.91 -24.47 4.66
CA GLU A 375 13.83 -24.47 3.51
C GLU A 375 15.17 -23.78 3.83
N SER A 376 15.15 -22.69 4.60
CA SER A 376 16.37 -21.97 5.01
C SER A 376 17.19 -22.79 6.00
N MET A 377 16.55 -23.49 6.92
CA MET A 377 17.23 -24.38 7.88
C MET A 377 17.83 -25.60 7.17
N GLU A 378 17.11 -26.22 6.22
CA GLU A 378 17.64 -27.31 5.39
C GLU A 378 18.88 -26.84 4.60
N ALA A 379 18.83 -25.66 3.98
CA ALA A 379 19.97 -25.08 3.26
C ALA A 379 21.19 -24.82 4.16
N LEU A 380 21.00 -24.39 5.43
CA LEU A 380 22.08 -24.22 6.39
C LEU A 380 22.70 -25.54 6.81
N GLU A 381 21.92 -26.60 7.00
CA GLU A 381 22.43 -27.94 7.27
C GLU A 381 23.18 -28.52 6.06
N GLU A 382 22.69 -28.30 4.85
CA GLU A 382 23.42 -28.68 3.63
C GLU A 382 24.75 -27.95 3.54
N LEU A 383 24.79 -26.64 3.81
CA LEU A 383 26.00 -25.82 3.81
C LEU A 383 27.00 -26.31 4.88
N LYS A 384 26.54 -26.63 6.08
CA LYS A 384 27.34 -27.25 7.13
C LYS A 384 28.02 -28.51 6.65
N ASN A 385 27.27 -29.40 5.99
CA ASN A 385 27.78 -30.69 5.50
C ASN A 385 28.82 -30.50 4.36
N ILE A 386 28.55 -29.58 3.42
CA ILE A 386 29.45 -29.29 2.29
C ILE A 386 30.76 -28.70 2.79
N LEU A 387 30.71 -27.82 3.79
CA LEU A 387 31.92 -27.14 4.31
C LEU A 387 32.54 -27.87 5.50
N ASN A 388 32.02 -29.03 5.93
CA ASN A 388 32.45 -29.80 7.09
C ASN A 388 32.57 -28.94 8.36
N LEU A 389 31.55 -28.09 8.61
CA LEU A 389 31.47 -27.28 9.82
C LEU A 389 30.93 -28.11 11.00
N ASP A 390 31.37 -27.80 12.22
CA ASP A 390 30.90 -28.47 13.43
C ASP A 390 29.41 -28.16 13.71
N GLU A 391 29.00 -26.91 13.46
CA GLU A 391 27.63 -26.43 13.63
C GLU A 391 27.14 -25.67 12.38
N ALA A 392 25.83 -25.63 12.19
CA ALA A 392 25.22 -24.83 11.12
C ALA A 392 25.44 -23.32 11.41
N PRO A 393 25.92 -22.52 10.45
CA PRO A 393 26.23 -21.10 10.69
C PRO A 393 24.94 -20.30 10.91
N GLU A 394 24.77 -19.71 12.11
CA GLU A 394 23.63 -18.85 12.40
C GLU A 394 23.73 -17.48 11.71
N ARG A 395 24.96 -16.94 11.60
CA ARG A 395 25.21 -15.66 10.95
C ARG A 395 26.25 -15.79 9.83
N ILE A 396 25.82 -15.44 8.63
CA ILE A 396 26.66 -15.44 7.44
C ILE A 396 26.79 -13.98 6.95
N GLU A 397 28.02 -13.55 6.71
CA GLU A 397 28.30 -12.24 6.11
C GLU A 397 28.95 -12.45 4.74
N ALA A 398 28.40 -11.86 3.69
CA ALA A 398 28.99 -11.93 2.35
C ALA A 398 29.45 -10.56 1.91
N TYR A 399 30.66 -10.53 1.28
CA TYR A 399 31.36 -9.32 0.89
C TYR A 399 31.62 -9.28 -0.61
N ASP A 400 31.43 -8.12 -1.19
CA ASP A 400 31.71 -7.81 -2.59
C ASP A 400 32.38 -6.44 -2.70
N ILE A 401 33.36 -6.30 -3.61
CA ILE A 401 34.01 -5.03 -3.96
C ILE A 401 33.55 -4.62 -5.35
N SER A 402 32.92 -3.45 -5.42
CA SER A 402 32.52 -2.84 -6.68
C SER A 402 33.33 -1.60 -6.98
N ASN A 403 34.01 -1.59 -8.14
CA ASN A 403 34.78 -0.47 -8.65
C ASN A 403 34.00 0.25 -9.74
N ILE A 404 33.66 1.52 -9.55
CA ILE A 404 33.10 2.37 -10.59
C ILE A 404 34.20 3.17 -11.25
N GLN A 405 34.74 2.67 -12.38
CA GLN A 405 35.67 3.36 -13.27
C GLN A 405 36.85 4.08 -12.59
N GLY A 406 37.41 3.50 -11.54
CA GLY A 406 38.69 3.97 -10.96
C GLY A 406 38.64 5.19 -10.04
N VAL A 407 37.45 5.72 -9.70
CA VAL A 407 37.36 6.96 -8.90
C VAL A 407 36.94 6.72 -7.45
N GLU A 408 36.08 5.73 -7.15
CA GLU A 408 35.73 5.38 -5.78
C GLU A 408 35.37 3.88 -5.69
N SER A 409 36.18 3.12 -4.95
CA SER A 409 35.86 1.73 -4.61
C SER A 409 34.92 1.68 -3.43
N VAL A 410 33.85 0.86 -3.53
CA VAL A 410 32.87 0.65 -2.49
C VAL A 410 32.74 -0.84 -2.21
N GLY A 411 32.83 -1.21 -0.94
CA GLY A 411 32.50 -2.56 -0.52
C GLY A 411 31.07 -2.67 0.00
N SER A 412 30.42 -3.77 -0.29
CA SER A 412 29.14 -4.14 0.24
C SER A 412 29.26 -5.34 1.17
N MET A 413 28.47 -5.31 2.27
CA MET A 413 28.28 -6.42 3.19
C MET A 413 26.82 -6.75 3.25
N VAL A 414 26.44 -7.95 2.87
CA VAL A 414 25.11 -8.52 3.07
C VAL A 414 25.15 -9.53 4.22
N VAL A 415 24.08 -9.61 4.98
CA VAL A 415 24.02 -10.43 6.19
C VAL A 415 22.83 -11.34 6.13
N PHE A 416 23.05 -12.62 6.44
CA PHE A 416 22.00 -13.60 6.68
C PHE A 416 22.04 -14.02 8.15
N GLU A 417 20.88 -14.09 8.78
CA GLU A 417 20.72 -14.65 10.12
C GLU A 417 19.74 -15.81 10.05
N LYS A 418 20.16 -16.98 10.49
CA LYS A 418 19.39 -18.25 10.39
C LYS A 418 18.89 -18.54 8.97
N GLY A 419 19.74 -18.29 7.97
CA GLY A 419 19.41 -18.49 6.56
C GLY A 419 18.51 -17.43 5.92
N ILE A 420 18.06 -16.41 6.67
CA ILE A 420 17.16 -15.35 6.20
C ILE A 420 17.92 -14.04 6.04
N PRO A 421 17.74 -13.30 4.91
CA PRO A 421 18.38 -12.01 4.69
C PRO A 421 18.05 -10.97 5.77
N SER A 422 19.05 -10.51 6.52
CA SER A 422 18.94 -9.50 7.58
C SER A 422 19.28 -8.11 7.04
N LYS A 423 18.34 -7.49 6.29
CA LYS A 423 18.56 -6.23 5.56
C LYS A 423 18.94 -5.06 6.46
N SER A 424 18.51 -5.03 7.71
CA SER A 424 18.89 -4.02 8.70
C SER A 424 20.37 -4.03 9.03
N ASN A 425 21.03 -5.18 8.85
CA ASN A 425 22.44 -5.39 9.10
C ASN A 425 23.33 -5.23 7.84
N TYR A 426 22.75 -4.95 6.66
CA TYR A 426 23.51 -4.64 5.45
C TYR A 426 24.31 -3.36 5.62
N ARG A 427 25.55 -3.34 5.13
CA ARG A 427 26.42 -2.16 5.21
C ARG A 427 27.12 -1.89 3.89
N ARG A 428 27.44 -0.62 3.68
CA ARG A 428 28.31 -0.15 2.62
C ARG A 428 29.57 0.43 3.25
N PHE A 429 30.72 0.06 2.74
CA PHE A 429 32.01 0.54 3.17
C PHE A 429 32.63 1.38 2.05
N ARG A 430 32.85 2.65 2.32
CA ARG A 430 33.67 3.46 1.46
C ARG A 430 35.16 3.12 1.74
N ILE A 431 35.92 2.78 0.72
CA ILE A 431 37.35 2.54 0.82
C ILE A 431 38.04 3.88 1.09
N LYS A 432 38.99 3.91 2.03
CA LYS A 432 39.64 5.15 2.49
C LYS A 432 41.14 5.16 2.33
N THR A 433 41.78 3.99 2.42
CA THR A 433 43.24 3.86 2.51
C THR A 433 43.87 3.38 1.22
N VAL A 434 43.09 2.87 0.27
CA VAL A 434 43.58 2.29 -0.98
C VAL A 434 43.44 3.29 -2.12
N GLU A 435 44.58 3.65 -2.73
CA GLU A 435 44.62 4.48 -3.94
C GLU A 435 44.56 3.59 -5.19
N GLY A 436 43.63 3.87 -6.10
CA GLY A 436 43.46 3.14 -7.36
C GLY A 436 42.67 1.82 -7.24
N PRO A 437 42.47 1.10 -8.34
CA PRO A 437 41.72 -0.15 -8.38
C PRO A 437 42.53 -1.32 -7.83
N ASN A 438 42.44 -1.58 -6.55
CA ASN A 438 43.07 -2.71 -5.88
C ASN A 438 42.07 -3.42 -4.98
N ASP A 439 41.38 -4.44 -5.54
CA ASP A 439 40.32 -5.18 -4.86
C ASP A 439 40.86 -5.96 -3.64
N TYR A 440 42.11 -6.39 -3.67
CA TYR A 440 42.76 -7.11 -2.57
C TYR A 440 42.89 -6.25 -1.31
N LYS A 441 43.51 -5.09 -1.44
CA LYS A 441 43.65 -4.14 -0.32
C LYS A 441 42.34 -3.54 0.11
N SER A 442 41.40 -3.39 -0.81
CA SER A 442 40.06 -2.93 -0.49
C SER A 442 39.29 -3.94 0.36
N MET A 443 39.44 -5.24 0.08
CA MET A 443 38.86 -6.31 0.89
C MET A 443 39.49 -6.36 2.27
N GLU A 444 40.80 -6.28 2.36
CA GLU A 444 41.57 -6.20 3.62
C GLU A 444 41.04 -5.06 4.50
N GLU A 445 40.97 -3.82 3.98
CA GLU A 445 40.47 -2.66 4.71
C GLU A 445 39.06 -2.88 5.26
N ILE A 446 38.15 -3.48 4.48
CA ILE A 446 36.77 -3.70 4.91
C ILE A 446 36.72 -4.71 6.03
N LEU A 447 37.37 -5.85 5.87
CA LEU A 447 37.36 -6.93 6.85
C LEU A 447 38.01 -6.50 8.17
N GLU A 448 39.18 -5.84 8.12
CA GLU A 448 39.80 -5.27 9.32
C GLU A 448 38.86 -4.30 10.05
N ARG A 449 38.21 -3.40 9.32
CA ARG A 449 37.26 -2.44 9.90
C ARG A 449 36.04 -3.12 10.47
N ARG A 450 35.61 -4.23 9.91
CA ARG A 450 34.48 -5.03 10.40
C ARG A 450 34.85 -5.78 11.66
N ILE A 451 35.94 -6.49 11.66
CA ILE A 451 36.44 -7.30 12.78
C ILE A 451 36.77 -6.41 13.97
N ASN A 452 37.54 -5.35 13.76
CA ASN A 452 37.88 -4.39 14.81
C ASN A 452 36.67 -3.72 15.45
N ARG A 453 35.61 -3.48 14.68
CA ARG A 453 34.33 -2.98 15.23
C ARG A 453 33.56 -4.04 15.99
N GLY A 454 33.67 -5.30 15.63
CA GLY A 454 33.06 -6.42 16.34
C GLY A 454 33.71 -6.74 17.67
N LEU A 455 35.03 -6.56 17.73
CA LEU A 455 35.84 -6.81 18.94
C LEU A 455 35.84 -5.62 19.92
N GLY A 456 35.52 -4.40 19.43
CA GLY A 456 35.47 -3.19 20.26
C GLY A 456 34.10 -3.04 20.96
N ASP A 457 33.98 -2.05 21.88
CA ASP A 457 32.72 -1.70 22.54
C ASP A 457 31.66 -1.22 21.52
N GLY A 458 30.94 -2.19 20.98
CA GLY A 458 30.22 -2.11 19.72
C GLY A 458 29.09 -1.10 19.68
N LYS A 459 29.16 -0.19 18.74
CA LYS A 459 27.98 0.52 18.21
C LYS A 459 27.05 -0.51 17.53
N GLN A 460 25.75 -0.38 17.79
CA GLN A 460 24.68 -1.27 17.28
C GLN A 460 24.94 -1.81 15.84
N GLY A 461 24.82 -3.11 15.69
CA GLY A 461 24.84 -3.82 14.39
C GLY A 461 26.15 -4.54 14.05
N PHE A 462 27.25 -4.36 14.81
CA PHE A 462 28.50 -5.06 14.62
C PHE A 462 28.88 -6.01 15.77
N ASN A 463 28.04 -6.09 16.81
CA ASN A 463 28.32 -6.83 18.06
C ASN A 463 28.30 -8.36 17.90
N LYS A 464 27.65 -8.87 16.85
CA LYS A 464 27.68 -10.30 16.53
C LYS A 464 28.74 -10.55 15.46
N MET A 465 29.70 -11.42 15.77
CA MET A 465 30.64 -11.91 14.76
C MET A 465 29.92 -12.91 13.84
N PRO A 466 30.33 -13.02 12.57
CA PRO A 466 29.82 -14.03 11.65
C PRO A 466 30.39 -15.41 11.99
N ASP A 467 29.59 -16.45 11.81
CA ASP A 467 30.04 -17.84 11.87
C ASP A 467 30.65 -18.28 10.53
N LEU A 468 30.27 -17.60 9.44
CA LEU A 468 30.78 -17.83 8.11
C LEU A 468 30.90 -16.52 7.34
N ILE A 469 32.05 -16.32 6.72
CA ILE A 469 32.32 -15.21 5.78
C ILE A 469 32.38 -15.76 4.37
N LEU A 470 31.63 -15.17 3.47
CA LEU A 470 31.61 -15.45 2.04
C LEU A 470 32.25 -14.29 1.30
N ILE A 471 33.23 -14.58 0.45
CA ILE A 471 33.93 -13.60 -0.37
C ILE A 471 33.57 -13.86 -1.84
N ASP A 472 32.95 -12.87 -2.48
CA ASP A 472 32.73 -12.91 -3.93
C ASP A 472 34.03 -12.49 -4.64
N GLY A 473 34.91 -13.47 -4.83
CA GLY A 473 36.24 -13.23 -5.39
C GLY A 473 37.08 -14.49 -5.58
N GLY A 474 38.25 -14.31 -6.16
CA GLY A 474 39.19 -15.40 -6.39
C GLY A 474 40.06 -15.75 -5.17
N LYS A 475 40.87 -16.83 -5.30
CA LYS A 475 41.77 -17.33 -4.24
C LYS A 475 42.61 -16.25 -3.54
N GLY A 476 43.00 -15.21 -4.25
CA GLY A 476 43.81 -14.14 -3.65
C GLY A 476 43.02 -13.29 -2.65
N GLN A 477 41.74 -13.04 -2.89
CA GLN A 477 40.88 -12.30 -1.94
C GLN A 477 40.50 -13.15 -0.72
N THR A 478 40.36 -14.47 -0.92
CA THR A 478 40.11 -15.41 0.18
C THR A 478 41.29 -15.54 1.10
N ASN A 479 42.53 -15.64 0.53
CA ASN A 479 43.76 -15.69 1.33
C ASN A 479 43.95 -14.45 2.22
N ILE A 480 43.60 -13.26 1.69
CA ILE A 480 43.64 -12.02 2.48
C ILE A 480 42.61 -12.05 3.60
N ALA A 481 41.45 -12.60 3.36
CA ALA A 481 40.42 -12.73 4.40
C ALA A 481 40.82 -13.71 5.52
N GLU A 482 41.68 -14.69 5.21
CA GLU A 482 42.26 -15.60 6.21
C GLU A 482 43.42 -14.94 7.01
N GLU A 483 44.12 -13.97 6.43
CA GLU A 483 45.20 -13.24 7.11
C GLU A 483 44.67 -12.18 8.09
N VAL A 484 43.50 -11.63 7.87
CA VAL A 484 42.84 -10.61 8.70
C VAL A 484 42.12 -11.24 9.90
#